data_63f59c321882323bcbe340363f0dda8f
#
_entry.id   63f59c321882323bcbe340363f0dda8f
#
_cell.length_a   1.000
_cell.length_b   1.000
_cell.length_c   1.000
_cell.angle_alpha   90.00
_cell.angle_beta   90.00
_cell.angle_gamma   90.00
#
_symmetry.space_group_name_H-M   'P 1'
#
loop_
_entity.id
_entity.type
_entity.pdbx_description
1 polymer ?
#
loop_
_entity_poly.entity_id
_entity_poly.type
_entity_poly.pdbx_seq_one_letter_code
_entity_poly.pdbx_strand_id
1 'polypeptide(L)'
;MGLFDWRLVKEEKKENAPRILTFERNNETPYYQEMVEIEKETSPKLIPFWVLIIFVALAFSLVTACLIISLAKVPGFDTLKCFLIFFIPASLCLSVDVVLFYLRSKQLMKYLQNEKEIVANAENKMMELRKSYGNQEQEN
;
A
#
# COMPACT_ATOMS: atom_id res chain seq x y z
N MET A 1 11.91 21.26 -11.03
CA MET A 1 11.99 20.81 -9.63
C MET A 1 10.68 20.08 -9.32
N GLY A 2 10.74 18.89 -8.73
CA GLY A 2 9.55 18.17 -8.30
C GLY A 2 8.90 18.81 -7.07
N LEU A 3 7.62 18.52 -6.82
CA LEU A 3 6.85 19.08 -5.72
C LEU A 3 7.55 18.90 -4.35
N PHE A 4 8.18 17.75 -4.13
CA PHE A 4 8.86 17.36 -2.89
C PHE A 4 10.39 17.28 -3.03
N ASP A 5 10.97 18.14 -3.86
CA ASP A 5 12.41 18.25 -4.10
C ASP A 5 13.12 16.93 -4.47
N TRP A 6 12.41 16.06 -5.17
CA TRP A 6 12.97 14.85 -5.75
C TRP A 6 13.84 15.20 -6.96
N ARG A 7 15.09 14.75 -6.96
CA ARG A 7 16.03 14.89 -8.08
C ARG A 7 16.19 13.55 -8.78
N LEU A 8 16.04 13.53 -10.11
CA LEU A 8 16.39 12.36 -10.91
C LEU A 8 17.92 12.19 -10.90
N VAL A 9 18.41 11.09 -10.34
CA VAL A 9 19.84 10.78 -10.23
C VAL A 9 20.28 9.86 -11.34
N LYS A 10 19.46 8.90 -11.71
CA LYS A 10 19.84 7.87 -12.68
C LYS A 10 18.65 7.46 -13.53
N GLU A 11 18.90 7.32 -14.83
CA GLU A 11 17.98 6.74 -15.79
C GLU A 11 18.66 5.52 -16.44
N GLU A 12 18.10 4.33 -16.25
CA GLU A 12 18.58 3.11 -16.92
C GLU A 12 17.57 2.70 -17.99
N LYS A 13 18.01 2.68 -19.24
CA LYS A 13 17.25 2.18 -20.37
C LYS A 13 17.89 0.89 -20.85
N LYS A 14 17.22 -0.25 -20.60
CA LYS A 14 17.60 -1.54 -21.21
C LYS A 14 16.77 -1.77 -22.47
N GLU A 15 17.39 -2.32 -23.51
CA GLU A 15 16.64 -2.77 -24.68
C GLU A 15 15.60 -3.81 -24.24
N ASN A 16 14.32 -3.58 -24.58
CA ASN A 16 13.16 -4.42 -24.23
C ASN A 16 12.74 -4.47 -22.74
N ALA A 17 13.19 -3.52 -21.91
CA ALA A 17 12.74 -3.41 -20.51
C ALA A 17 12.16 -2.01 -20.22
N PRO A 18 11.26 -1.88 -19.21
CA PRO A 18 10.79 -0.57 -18.78
C PRO A 18 11.96 0.29 -18.28
N ARG A 19 11.87 1.60 -18.51
CA ARG A 19 12.86 2.54 -18.02
C ARG A 19 12.84 2.55 -16.49
N ILE A 20 13.99 2.41 -15.87
CA ILE A 20 14.16 2.53 -14.42
C ILE A 20 14.67 3.94 -14.15
N LEU A 21 13.85 4.73 -13.44
CA LEU A 21 14.19 6.08 -13.00
C LEU A 21 14.49 6.04 -11.51
N THR A 22 15.70 6.42 -11.12
CA THR A 22 16.09 6.53 -9.71
C THR A 22 16.07 7.98 -9.30
N PHE A 23 15.25 8.29 -8.31
CA PHE A 23 15.12 9.62 -7.71
C PHE A 23 15.78 9.63 -6.34
N GLU A 24 16.49 10.70 -6.05
CA GLU A 24 17.05 10.97 -4.74
C GLU A 24 16.45 12.27 -4.19
N ARG A 25 16.22 12.29 -2.89
CA ARG A 25 15.70 13.47 -2.20
C ARG A 25 16.84 14.27 -1.59
N ASN A 26 16.78 15.59 -1.68
CA ASN A 26 17.69 16.45 -0.98
C ASN A 26 17.34 16.52 0.51
N ASN A 27 18.11 15.83 1.34
CA ASN A 27 17.91 15.73 2.79
C ASN A 27 18.53 16.92 3.55
N GLU A 28 19.25 17.80 2.85
CA GLU A 28 19.97 18.95 3.44
C GLU A 28 19.09 20.20 3.56
N THR A 29 17.85 20.14 3.07
CA THR A 29 16.92 21.29 3.17
C THR A 29 16.47 21.48 4.62
N PRO A 30 16.44 22.72 5.15
CA PRO A 30 16.07 22.98 6.54
C PRO A 30 14.63 22.56 6.89
N TYR A 31 13.73 22.49 5.90
CA TYR A 31 12.32 22.09 6.03
C TYR A 31 12.06 20.62 5.62
N TYR A 32 13.12 19.78 5.58
CA TYR A 32 12.98 18.38 5.12
C TYR A 32 11.92 17.57 5.90
N GLN A 33 11.89 17.70 7.23
CA GLN A 33 10.95 16.96 8.07
C GLN A 33 9.50 17.36 7.80
N GLU A 34 9.22 18.64 7.69
CA GLU A 34 7.87 19.17 7.38
C GLU A 34 7.42 18.78 5.98
N MET A 35 8.34 18.76 5.02
CA MET A 35 8.07 18.28 3.66
C MET A 35 7.68 16.79 3.63
N VAL A 36 8.36 15.95 4.42
CA VAL A 36 8.03 14.52 4.56
C VAL A 36 6.65 14.33 5.19
N GLU A 37 6.27 15.18 6.13
CA GLU A 37 4.96 15.11 6.77
C GLU A 37 3.84 15.47 5.79
N ILE A 38 3.99 16.53 5.00
CA ILE A 38 3.05 16.91 3.93
C ILE A 38 2.90 15.78 2.91
N GLU A 39 3.99 15.14 2.48
CA GLU A 39 3.95 14.02 1.55
C GLU A 39 3.21 12.81 2.15
N LYS A 40 3.44 12.51 3.43
CA LYS A 40 2.75 11.43 4.15
C LYS A 40 1.25 11.69 4.28
N GLU A 41 0.83 12.93 4.48
CA GLU A 41 -0.57 13.32 4.48
C GLU A 41 -1.23 13.17 3.10
N THR A 42 -0.47 13.48 2.05
CA THR A 42 -0.94 13.43 0.65
C THR A 42 -1.01 11.98 0.12
N SER A 43 -0.24 11.07 0.72
CA SER A 43 -0.21 9.66 0.29
C SER A 43 -1.51 8.92 0.61
N PRO A 44 -2.02 8.05 -0.29
CA PRO A 44 -3.25 7.31 -0.06
C PRO A 44 -3.08 6.32 1.10
N LYS A 45 -3.92 6.44 2.13
CA LYS A 45 -3.99 5.49 3.24
C LYS A 45 -4.80 4.26 2.82
N LEU A 46 -4.18 3.39 2.04
CA LEU A 46 -4.80 2.14 1.56
C LEU A 46 -4.53 0.99 2.52
N ILE A 47 -5.49 0.05 2.58
CA ILE A 47 -5.27 -1.23 3.25
C ILE A 47 -4.05 -1.92 2.60
N PRO A 48 -3.02 -2.32 3.37
CA PRO A 48 -1.82 -2.93 2.81
C PRO A 48 -2.14 -4.22 2.06
N PHE A 49 -1.55 -4.41 0.90
CA PHE A 49 -1.81 -5.59 0.06
C PHE A 49 -1.40 -6.91 0.74
N TRP A 50 -0.37 -6.88 1.58
CA TRP A 50 0.08 -8.07 2.32
C TRP A 50 -0.98 -8.62 3.29
N VAL A 51 -1.91 -7.77 3.79
CA VAL A 51 -3.03 -8.23 4.63
C VAL A 51 -3.95 -9.18 3.84
N LEU A 52 -4.26 -8.84 2.58
CA LEU A 52 -5.05 -9.71 1.70
C LEU A 52 -4.31 -11.02 1.43
N ILE A 53 -3.01 -10.97 1.18
CA ILE A 53 -2.19 -12.17 0.94
C ILE A 53 -2.24 -13.14 2.14
N ILE A 54 -2.21 -12.61 3.37
CA ILE A 54 -2.28 -13.45 4.58
C ILE A 54 -3.59 -14.22 4.65
N PHE A 55 -4.73 -13.58 4.42
CA PHE A 55 -6.03 -14.26 4.47
C PHE A 55 -6.19 -15.31 3.36
N VAL A 56 -5.72 -15.03 2.14
CA VAL A 56 -5.70 -16.00 1.04
C VAL A 56 -4.81 -17.19 1.39
N ALA A 57 -3.60 -16.96 1.90
CA ALA A 57 -2.67 -18.01 2.29
C ALA A 57 -3.24 -18.88 3.42
N LEU A 58 -3.92 -18.26 4.40
CA LEU A 58 -4.58 -18.97 5.48
C LEU A 58 -5.72 -19.85 4.97
N ALA A 59 -6.58 -19.33 4.10
CA ALA A 59 -7.66 -20.10 3.48
C ALA A 59 -7.11 -21.30 2.68
N PHE A 60 -6.04 -21.07 1.90
CA PHE A 60 -5.39 -22.12 1.11
C PHE A 60 -4.78 -23.22 1.99
N SER A 61 -4.12 -22.85 3.10
CA SER A 61 -3.54 -23.79 4.05
C SER A 61 -4.61 -24.68 4.72
N LEU A 62 -5.77 -24.11 5.07
CA LEU A 62 -6.89 -24.85 5.65
C LEU A 62 -7.46 -25.87 4.66
N VAL A 63 -7.66 -25.49 3.40
CA VAL A 63 -8.14 -26.41 2.34
C VAL A 63 -7.12 -27.52 2.10
N THR A 64 -5.84 -27.20 2.06
CA THR A 64 -4.76 -28.19 1.88
C THR A 64 -4.71 -29.17 3.04
N ALA A 65 -4.83 -28.72 4.28
CA ALA A 65 -4.90 -29.56 5.45
C ALA A 65 -6.11 -30.53 5.41
N CYS A 66 -7.28 -30.03 5.00
CA CYS A 66 -8.48 -30.86 4.79
C CYS A 66 -8.23 -31.99 3.78
N LEU A 67 -7.60 -31.67 2.64
CA LEU A 67 -7.27 -32.64 1.60
C LEU A 67 -6.30 -33.71 2.11
N ILE A 68 -5.24 -33.31 2.81
CA ILE A 68 -4.23 -34.24 3.35
C ILE A 68 -4.88 -35.21 4.35
N ILE A 69 -5.69 -34.70 5.28
CA ILE A 69 -6.37 -35.52 6.30
C ILE A 69 -7.36 -36.50 5.64
N SER A 70 -8.10 -36.04 4.63
CA SER A 70 -9.05 -36.87 3.89
C SER A 70 -8.37 -37.99 3.11
N LEU A 71 -7.23 -37.70 2.47
CA LEU A 71 -6.45 -38.68 1.71
C LEU A 71 -5.73 -39.69 2.64
N ALA A 72 -5.23 -39.23 3.78
CA ALA A 72 -4.56 -40.08 4.78
C ALA A 72 -5.53 -41.00 5.53
N LYS A 73 -6.86 -40.87 5.36
CA LYS A 73 -7.90 -41.66 6.04
C LYS A 73 -7.68 -41.75 7.55
N VAL A 74 -7.36 -40.59 8.18
CA VAL A 74 -7.07 -40.53 9.63
C VAL A 74 -8.25 -41.04 10.44
N PRO A 75 -8.08 -42.03 11.36
CA PRO A 75 -9.16 -42.55 12.18
C PRO A 75 -9.84 -41.45 13.00
N GLY A 76 -11.18 -41.46 13.01
CA GLY A 76 -11.99 -40.47 13.73
C GLY A 76 -12.28 -39.16 12.95
N PHE A 77 -11.70 -39.00 11.76
CA PHE A 77 -11.99 -37.88 10.86
C PHE A 77 -12.74 -38.38 9.63
N ASP A 78 -14.09 -38.30 9.65
CA ASP A 78 -14.89 -38.50 8.47
C ASP A 78 -14.79 -37.31 7.52
N THR A 79 -15.01 -37.55 6.23
CA THR A 79 -14.98 -36.50 5.20
C THR A 79 -15.90 -35.32 5.55
N LEU A 80 -17.07 -35.59 6.16
CA LEU A 80 -17.99 -34.54 6.59
C LEU A 80 -17.40 -33.67 7.71
N LYS A 81 -16.74 -34.27 8.70
CA LYS A 81 -16.10 -33.54 9.79
C LYS A 81 -14.95 -32.69 9.28
N CYS A 82 -14.11 -33.25 8.40
CA CYS A 82 -13.04 -32.46 7.77
C CYS A 82 -13.59 -31.24 7.01
N PHE A 83 -14.66 -31.44 6.24
CA PHE A 83 -15.32 -30.37 5.50
C PHE A 83 -15.83 -29.26 6.44
N LEU A 84 -16.55 -29.63 7.51
CA LEU A 84 -17.07 -28.63 8.44
C LEU A 84 -15.96 -27.88 9.19
N ILE A 85 -14.92 -28.57 9.64
CA ILE A 85 -13.86 -27.99 10.45
C ILE A 85 -12.93 -27.07 9.64
N PHE A 86 -12.63 -27.42 8.39
CA PHE A 86 -11.64 -26.70 7.58
C PHE A 86 -12.26 -25.82 6.50
N PHE A 87 -13.33 -26.26 5.87
CA PHE A 87 -13.92 -25.52 4.76
C PHE A 87 -14.73 -24.30 5.21
N ILE A 88 -15.45 -24.39 6.34
CA ILE A 88 -16.20 -23.25 6.88
C ILE A 88 -15.25 -22.09 7.25
N PRO A 89 -14.18 -22.31 8.04
CA PRO A 89 -13.22 -21.23 8.31
C PRO A 89 -12.52 -20.70 7.06
N ALA A 90 -12.18 -21.57 6.10
CA ALA A 90 -11.59 -21.13 4.84
C ALA A 90 -12.52 -20.21 4.04
N SER A 91 -13.82 -20.54 3.96
CA SER A 91 -14.82 -19.70 3.29
C SER A 91 -15.04 -18.36 4.00
N LEU A 92 -14.96 -18.35 5.33
CA LEU A 92 -14.98 -17.09 6.11
C LEU A 92 -13.77 -16.21 5.81
N CYS A 93 -12.57 -16.77 5.74
CA CYS A 93 -11.37 -16.03 5.37
C CYS A 93 -11.51 -15.40 3.96
N LEU A 94 -12.00 -16.16 2.99
CA LEU A 94 -12.22 -15.64 1.63
C LEU A 94 -13.30 -14.55 1.58
N SER A 95 -14.36 -14.67 2.37
CA SER A 95 -15.38 -13.61 2.43
C SER A 95 -14.84 -12.33 3.04
N VAL A 96 -13.99 -12.41 4.06
CA VAL A 96 -13.27 -11.26 4.62
C VAL A 96 -12.37 -10.61 3.56
N ASP A 97 -11.66 -11.41 2.76
CA ASP A 97 -10.82 -10.91 1.66
C ASP A 97 -11.62 -10.12 0.63
N VAL A 98 -12.77 -10.62 0.21
CA VAL A 98 -13.64 -9.91 -0.73
C VAL A 98 -14.07 -8.56 -0.16
N VAL A 99 -14.43 -8.49 1.12
CA VAL A 99 -14.81 -7.24 1.79
C VAL A 99 -13.62 -6.27 1.87
N LEU A 100 -12.45 -6.77 2.27
CA LEU A 100 -11.22 -5.94 2.34
C LEU A 100 -10.81 -5.42 0.97
N PHE A 101 -10.89 -6.24 -0.06
CA PHE A 101 -10.62 -5.84 -1.44
C PHE A 101 -11.60 -4.76 -1.93
N TYR A 102 -12.88 -4.92 -1.63
CA TYR A 102 -13.90 -3.91 -1.94
C TYR A 102 -13.61 -2.58 -1.23
N LEU A 103 -13.31 -2.61 0.08
CA LEU A 103 -12.98 -1.42 0.85
C LEU A 103 -11.73 -0.72 0.30
N ARG A 104 -10.69 -1.49 -0.02
CA ARG A 104 -9.47 -0.96 -0.65
C ARG A 104 -9.76 -0.30 -2.01
N SER A 105 -10.55 -0.96 -2.85
CA SER A 105 -10.95 -0.40 -4.15
C SER A 105 -11.73 0.89 -3.99
N LYS A 106 -12.65 0.95 -3.03
CA LYS A 106 -13.40 2.17 -2.70
C LYS A 106 -12.50 3.30 -2.19
N GLN A 107 -11.52 2.99 -1.34
CA GLN A 107 -10.52 3.96 -0.87
C GLN A 107 -9.69 4.50 -2.03
N LEU A 108 -9.24 3.63 -2.94
CA LEU A 108 -8.47 4.01 -4.12
C LEU A 108 -9.29 4.90 -5.06
N MET A 109 -10.54 4.54 -5.34
CA MET A 109 -11.44 5.35 -6.19
C MET A 109 -11.69 6.73 -5.60
N LYS A 110 -11.93 6.81 -4.28
CA LYS A 110 -12.09 8.10 -3.59
C LYS A 110 -10.82 8.94 -3.66
N TYR A 111 -9.65 8.33 -3.50
CA TYR A 111 -8.37 9.02 -3.65
C TYR A 111 -8.20 9.58 -5.07
N LEU A 112 -8.44 8.76 -6.10
CA LEU A 112 -8.32 9.17 -7.50
C LEU A 112 -9.31 10.30 -7.89
N GLN A 113 -10.52 10.28 -7.33
CA GLN A 113 -11.49 11.36 -7.55
C GLN A 113 -11.02 12.70 -6.96
N ASN A 114 -10.38 12.66 -5.81
CA ASN A 114 -9.92 13.85 -5.10
C ASN A 114 -8.44 14.19 -5.35
N GLU A 115 -7.76 13.44 -6.23
CA GLU A 115 -6.32 13.57 -6.48
C GLU A 115 -5.91 15.01 -6.82
N LYS A 116 -6.65 15.67 -7.70
CA LYS A 116 -6.35 17.05 -8.11
C LYS A 116 -6.43 18.04 -6.96
N GLU A 117 -7.41 17.88 -6.09
CA GLU A 117 -7.59 18.74 -4.91
C GLU A 117 -6.50 18.47 -3.88
N ILE A 118 -6.15 17.19 -3.65
CA ILE A 118 -5.09 16.78 -2.73
C ILE A 118 -3.74 17.35 -3.19
N VAL A 119 -3.44 17.22 -4.48
CA VAL A 119 -2.20 17.75 -5.07
C VAL A 119 -2.15 19.27 -4.98
N ALA A 120 -3.24 19.98 -5.32
CA ALA A 120 -3.29 21.44 -5.21
C ALA A 120 -3.09 21.92 -3.76
N ASN A 121 -3.69 21.23 -2.78
CA ASN A 121 -3.49 21.55 -1.36
C ASN A 121 -2.06 21.29 -0.91
N ALA A 122 -1.42 20.22 -1.38
CA ALA A 122 -0.02 19.93 -1.10
C ALA A 122 0.91 20.99 -1.72
N GLU A 123 0.63 21.44 -2.96
CA GLU A 123 1.38 22.52 -3.62
C GLU A 123 1.28 23.83 -2.83
N ASN A 124 0.10 24.19 -2.35
CA ASN A 124 -0.08 25.40 -1.55
C ASN A 124 0.68 25.32 -0.22
N LYS A 125 0.58 24.21 0.51
CA LYS A 125 1.35 23.97 1.75
C LYS A 125 2.87 24.07 1.50
N MET A 126 3.36 23.46 0.41
CA MET A 126 4.78 23.53 0.05
C MET A 126 5.24 24.94 -0.32
N MET A 127 4.39 25.72 -1.00
CA MET A 127 4.71 27.14 -1.29
C MET A 127 4.77 27.99 -0.03
N GLU A 128 3.86 27.80 0.91
CA GLU A 128 3.86 28.48 2.20
C GLU A 128 5.11 28.13 3.00
N LEU A 129 5.46 26.85 3.05
CA LEU A 129 6.67 26.36 3.72
C LEU A 129 7.93 27.01 3.15
N ARG A 130 8.10 27.02 1.82
CA ARG A 130 9.26 27.67 1.17
C ARG A 130 9.32 29.17 1.41
N LYS A 131 8.19 29.85 1.46
CA LYS A 131 8.13 31.27 1.78
C LYS A 131 8.54 31.56 3.23
N SER A 132 8.08 30.75 4.19
CA SER A 132 8.42 30.94 5.60
C SER A 132 9.91 30.78 5.87
N TYR A 133 10.55 29.78 5.27
CA TYR A 133 11.99 29.57 5.40
C TYR A 133 12.84 30.57 4.57
N GLY A 134 12.40 30.96 3.38
CA GLY A 134 13.07 31.96 2.58
C GLY A 134 13.09 33.36 3.22
N ASN A 135 12.08 33.71 4.00
CA ASN A 135 12.06 34.97 4.77
C ASN A 135 13.01 34.93 5.97
N GLN A 136 13.18 33.77 6.62
CA GLN A 136 14.12 33.60 7.74
C GLN A 136 15.57 33.69 7.30
N GLU A 137 15.92 33.28 6.07
CA GLU A 137 17.27 33.43 5.53
C GLU A 137 17.63 34.88 5.18
N GLN A 138 16.65 35.76 4.97
CA GLN A 138 16.88 37.19 4.68
C GLN A 138 17.00 38.07 5.94
N GLU A 139 16.56 37.57 7.10
CA GLU A 139 16.62 38.27 8.39
C GLU A 139 17.88 37.95 9.21
N ASN A 140 18.68 36.99 8.81
CA ASN A 140 19.96 36.61 9.43
C ASN A 140 21.14 37.02 8.54
#